data_28f8b6ee5e26bb24940081626f4f963b
#
_entry.id   28f8b6ee5e26bb24940081626f4f963b
#
_cell.length_a   1.000
_cell.length_b   1.000
_cell.length_c   1.000
_cell.angle_alpha   90.00
_cell.angle_beta   90.00
_cell.angle_gamma   90.00
#
_symmetry.space_group_name_H-M   'P 1'
#
loop_
_entity.id
_entity.type
_entity.pdbx_description
1 polymer ?
#
loop_
_entity_poly.entity_id
_entity_poly.type
_entity_poly.pdbx_seq_one_letter_code
_entity_poly.pdbx_strand_id
1 'polypeptide(L)'
;MILLFIPVGILAGILGTVTGLASLASYPALLYFAGLPAVSANVVNKAALMFNSIGSAVSSTQELHGHWKELFKTMIIIFFGGITGAILLTALPSSSFTHIVPVFIAAGGIMILIPSKNEEDHAGANNFEPRKGHVNQHSWLRNILIIFLVYLIGAYSGYFGAASGILLLVLLTRTSSNEYTVSNAIRNVAMGAANIVATIYYSFEAHIVWILVLPLGIGFFIGGYIGPKIVRVLPVKYIRILTGILALILAYTQFSAAYNIKLFYLF
;
A
#
# COMPACT_ATOMS: atom_id res chain seq x y z
N MET A 1 12.62 3.83 -23.40
CA MET A 1 12.84 3.79 -21.92
C MET A 1 11.59 4.11 -21.12
N ILE A 2 10.85 5.20 -21.42
CA ILE A 2 9.65 5.60 -20.65
C ILE A 2 8.54 4.54 -20.70
N LEU A 3 8.30 3.88 -21.83
CA LEU A 3 7.30 2.81 -21.96
C LEU A 3 7.58 1.58 -21.11
N LEU A 4 8.81 1.40 -20.61
CA LEU A 4 9.18 0.32 -19.69
C LEU A 4 8.41 0.46 -18.35
N PHE A 5 7.96 1.66 -18.00
CA PHE A 5 7.19 1.88 -16.77
C PHE A 5 5.76 1.31 -16.83
N ILE A 6 5.23 0.98 -18.03
CA ILE A 6 3.93 0.30 -18.14
C ILE A 6 3.99 -1.11 -17.53
N PRO A 7 4.86 -2.04 -17.99
CA PRO A 7 4.96 -3.36 -17.38
C PRO A 7 5.38 -3.31 -15.90
N VAL A 8 6.24 -2.37 -15.50
CA VAL A 8 6.56 -2.14 -14.08
C VAL A 8 5.30 -1.77 -13.30
N GLY A 9 4.49 -0.85 -13.84
CA GLY A 9 3.22 -0.44 -13.24
C GLY A 9 2.22 -1.58 -13.13
N ILE A 10 2.11 -2.45 -14.15
CA ILE A 10 1.23 -3.62 -14.11
C ILE A 10 1.65 -4.57 -12.98
N LEU A 11 2.91 -4.94 -12.91
CA LEU A 11 3.44 -5.82 -11.86
C LEU A 11 3.26 -5.19 -10.47
N ALA A 12 3.64 -3.93 -10.32
CA ALA A 12 3.51 -3.20 -9.07
C ALA A 12 2.03 -3.02 -8.65
N GLY A 13 1.13 -2.81 -9.62
CA GLY A 13 -0.30 -2.69 -9.39
C GLY A 13 -0.92 -4.01 -8.91
N ILE A 14 -0.56 -5.12 -9.53
CA ILE A 14 -0.97 -6.46 -9.08
C ILE A 14 -0.46 -6.71 -7.66
N LEU A 15 0.84 -6.51 -7.41
CA LEU A 15 1.44 -6.67 -6.08
C LEU A 15 0.73 -5.77 -5.05
N GLY A 16 0.47 -4.52 -5.43
CA GLY A 16 -0.22 -3.55 -4.56
C GLY A 16 -1.61 -4.00 -4.14
N THR A 17 -2.42 -4.45 -5.09
CA THR A 17 -3.79 -4.86 -4.83
C THR A 17 -3.89 -6.21 -4.14
N VAL A 18 -2.95 -7.11 -4.37
CA VAL A 18 -2.91 -8.43 -3.72
C VAL A 18 -2.33 -8.34 -2.31
N THR A 19 -1.18 -7.67 -2.15
CA THR A 19 -0.42 -7.69 -0.89
C THR A 19 -0.34 -6.34 -0.18
N GLY A 20 -0.65 -5.23 -0.86
CA GLY A 20 -0.48 -3.89 -0.30
C GLY A 20 0.92 -3.30 -0.47
N LEU A 21 1.76 -3.88 -1.32
CA LEU A 21 3.18 -3.54 -1.46
C LEU A 21 3.54 -3.01 -2.87
N ALA A 22 2.66 -2.23 -3.49
CA ALA A 22 2.89 -1.66 -4.82
C ALA A 22 4.24 -0.94 -4.93
N SER A 23 4.58 -0.13 -3.94
CA SER A 23 5.80 0.68 -3.93
C SER A 23 7.09 -0.14 -3.90
N LEU A 24 7.05 -1.44 -3.55
CA LEU A 24 8.24 -2.29 -3.56
C LEU A 24 8.79 -2.54 -4.97
N ALA A 25 7.95 -2.55 -5.97
CA ALA A 25 8.39 -2.70 -7.36
C ALA A 25 8.57 -1.34 -8.06
N SER A 26 7.62 -0.43 -7.88
CA SER A 26 7.60 0.85 -8.59
C SER A 26 8.62 1.87 -8.09
N TYR A 27 8.81 1.98 -6.77
CA TYR A 27 9.76 2.93 -6.19
C TYR A 27 11.21 2.66 -6.59
N PRO A 28 11.74 1.41 -6.47
CA PRO A 28 13.08 1.11 -6.97
C PRO A 28 13.22 1.31 -8.48
N ALA A 29 12.18 0.99 -9.26
CA ALA A 29 12.23 1.22 -10.68
C ALA A 29 12.40 2.72 -11.02
N LEU A 30 11.73 3.62 -10.28
CA LEU A 30 11.91 5.06 -10.41
C LEU A 30 13.29 5.53 -9.96
N LEU A 31 13.86 4.93 -8.90
CA LEU A 31 15.20 5.25 -8.44
C LEU A 31 16.27 4.83 -9.45
N TYR A 32 16.25 3.56 -9.86
CA TYR A 32 17.35 2.96 -10.62
C TYR A 32 17.21 3.11 -12.13
N PHE A 33 15.99 3.02 -12.70
CA PHE A 33 15.79 3.12 -14.15
C PHE A 33 15.52 4.54 -14.60
N ALA A 34 14.86 5.38 -13.78
CA ALA A 34 14.65 6.78 -14.09
C ALA A 34 15.70 7.71 -13.46
N GLY A 35 16.54 7.22 -12.56
CA GLY A 35 17.57 8.01 -11.88
C GLY A 35 17.02 9.14 -11.00
N LEU A 36 15.77 9.01 -10.51
CA LEU A 36 15.17 10.06 -9.71
C LEU A 36 15.74 10.07 -8.28
N PRO A 37 15.92 11.26 -7.67
CA PRO A 37 16.15 11.37 -6.24
C PRO A 37 15.03 10.72 -5.42
N ALA A 38 15.34 10.20 -4.23
CA ALA A 38 14.44 9.43 -3.40
C ALA A 38 13.07 10.09 -3.16
N VAL A 39 13.06 11.38 -2.81
CA VAL A 39 11.80 12.14 -2.60
C VAL A 39 11.02 12.28 -3.91
N SER A 40 11.69 12.65 -5.02
CA SER A 40 11.05 12.78 -6.33
C SER A 40 10.47 11.45 -6.83
N ALA A 41 11.18 10.34 -6.64
CA ALA A 41 10.70 9.00 -6.94
C ALA A 41 9.43 8.67 -6.15
N ASN A 42 9.39 9.01 -4.85
CA ASN A 42 8.20 8.82 -4.01
C ASN A 42 7.03 9.67 -4.49
N VAL A 43 7.25 10.93 -4.81
CA VAL A 43 6.21 11.86 -5.32
C VAL A 43 5.60 11.35 -6.63
N VAL A 44 6.43 10.95 -7.59
CA VAL A 44 5.98 10.34 -8.87
C VAL A 44 5.22 9.05 -8.62
N ASN A 45 5.72 8.20 -7.73
CA ASN A 45 5.07 6.94 -7.35
C ASN A 45 3.68 7.18 -6.75
N LYS A 46 3.53 8.15 -5.86
CA LYS A 46 2.24 8.54 -5.27
C LYS A 46 1.23 8.98 -6.32
N ALA A 47 1.66 9.84 -7.24
CA ALA A 47 0.81 10.32 -8.33
C ALA A 47 0.35 9.16 -9.23
N ALA A 48 1.23 8.19 -9.50
CA ALA A 48 0.86 7.02 -10.30
C ALA A 48 -0.05 6.03 -9.54
N LEU A 49 0.14 5.86 -8.22
CA LEU A 49 -0.64 4.93 -7.39
C LEU A 49 -2.14 5.28 -7.31
N MET A 50 -2.54 6.53 -7.54
CA MET A 50 -3.97 6.86 -7.58
C MET A 50 -4.71 6.05 -8.66
N PHE A 51 -4.06 5.79 -9.81
CA PHE A 51 -4.63 4.98 -10.88
C PHE A 51 -4.82 3.51 -10.49
N ASN A 52 -3.94 2.98 -9.63
CA ASN A 52 -4.10 1.63 -9.07
C ASN A 52 -5.39 1.51 -8.26
N SER A 53 -5.68 2.50 -7.42
CA SER A 53 -6.90 2.52 -6.62
C SER A 53 -8.17 2.67 -7.46
N ILE A 54 -8.10 3.45 -8.56
CA ILE A 54 -9.20 3.57 -9.52
C ILE A 54 -9.44 2.22 -10.21
N GLY A 55 -8.38 1.57 -10.72
CA GLY A 55 -8.47 0.25 -11.35
C GLY A 55 -9.07 -0.80 -10.40
N SER A 56 -8.61 -0.79 -9.15
CA SER A 56 -9.14 -1.68 -8.11
C SER A 56 -10.60 -1.39 -7.75
N ALA A 57 -11.00 -0.12 -7.67
CA ALA A 57 -12.38 0.26 -7.41
C ALA A 57 -13.34 -0.28 -8.49
N VAL A 58 -12.95 -0.14 -9.76
CA VAL A 58 -13.73 -0.68 -10.89
C VAL A 58 -13.84 -2.21 -10.83
N SER A 59 -12.75 -2.89 -10.45
CA SER A 59 -12.71 -4.36 -10.39
C SER A 59 -13.41 -4.93 -9.16
N SER A 60 -13.50 -4.18 -8.06
CA SER A 60 -14.02 -4.64 -6.75
C SER A 60 -15.40 -4.11 -6.41
N THR A 61 -16.17 -3.68 -7.41
CA THR A 61 -17.54 -3.16 -7.18
C THR A 61 -18.45 -4.18 -6.52
N GLN A 62 -18.26 -5.47 -6.80
CA GLN A 62 -19.03 -6.56 -6.22
C GLN A 62 -18.76 -6.70 -4.72
N GLU A 63 -17.50 -6.68 -4.30
CA GLU A 63 -17.09 -6.76 -2.89
C GLU A 63 -17.48 -5.50 -2.09
N LEU A 64 -17.51 -4.36 -2.75
CA LEU A 64 -17.86 -3.08 -2.12
C LEU A 64 -19.39 -2.91 -1.97
N HIS A 65 -20.18 -3.71 -2.67
CA HIS A 65 -21.64 -3.65 -2.58
C HIS A 65 -22.08 -3.96 -1.14
N GLY A 66 -22.82 -3.04 -0.53
CA GLY A 66 -23.23 -3.13 0.88
C GLY A 66 -22.22 -2.57 1.90
N HIS A 67 -20.96 -2.30 1.49
CA HIS A 67 -19.89 -1.84 2.39
C HIS A 67 -19.47 -0.36 2.17
N TRP A 68 -20.24 0.40 1.39
CA TRP A 68 -19.92 1.79 1.04
C TRP A 68 -19.74 2.70 2.26
N LYS A 69 -20.53 2.51 3.33
CA LYS A 69 -20.42 3.32 4.55
C LYS A 69 -19.06 3.15 5.23
N GLU A 70 -18.60 1.90 5.32
CA GLU A 70 -17.30 1.58 5.91
C GLU A 70 -16.16 2.11 5.04
N LEU A 71 -16.27 1.92 3.72
CA LEU A 71 -15.31 2.47 2.76
C LEU A 71 -15.17 3.98 2.90
N PHE A 72 -16.28 4.74 2.81
CA PHE A 72 -16.24 6.21 2.89
C PHE A 72 -15.72 6.70 4.24
N LYS A 73 -16.11 6.06 5.35
CA LYS A 73 -15.55 6.39 6.67
C LYS A 73 -14.04 6.21 6.70
N THR A 74 -13.54 5.09 6.20
CA THR A 74 -12.11 4.79 6.13
C THR A 74 -11.40 5.78 5.21
N MET A 75 -11.97 6.09 4.04
CA MET A 75 -11.42 7.06 3.08
C MET A 75 -11.27 8.45 3.70
N ILE A 76 -12.27 8.95 4.42
CA ILE A 76 -12.23 10.27 5.05
C ILE A 76 -11.08 10.33 6.07
N ILE A 77 -10.94 9.32 6.93
CA ILE A 77 -9.89 9.31 7.94
C ILE A 77 -8.50 9.25 7.28
N ILE A 78 -8.35 8.39 6.28
CA ILE A 78 -7.10 8.25 5.51
C ILE A 78 -6.77 9.52 4.73
N PHE A 79 -7.77 10.22 4.21
CA PHE A 79 -7.59 11.49 3.50
C PHE A 79 -6.93 12.53 4.41
N PHE A 80 -7.45 12.76 5.62
CA PHE A 80 -6.86 13.70 6.56
C PHE A 80 -5.47 13.26 7.04
N GLY A 81 -5.28 11.97 7.29
CA GLY A 81 -3.95 11.42 7.56
C GLY A 81 -3.00 11.68 6.40
N GLY A 82 -3.45 11.41 5.16
CA GLY A 82 -2.67 11.61 3.95
C GLY A 82 -2.16 13.05 3.77
N ILE A 83 -2.99 14.06 4.09
CA ILE A 83 -2.56 15.46 4.12
C ILE A 83 -1.38 15.65 5.09
N THR A 84 -1.55 15.18 6.32
CA THR A 84 -0.50 15.30 7.35
C THR A 84 0.81 14.64 6.88
N GLY A 85 0.72 13.45 6.29
CA GLY A 85 1.89 12.74 5.77
C GLY A 85 2.55 13.46 4.60
N ALA A 86 1.77 14.04 3.70
CA ALA A 86 2.29 14.80 2.57
C ALA A 86 3.02 16.07 3.03
N ILE A 87 2.46 16.79 4.00
CA ILE A 87 3.11 17.95 4.62
C ILE A 87 4.41 17.52 5.30
N LEU A 88 4.42 16.42 6.05
CA LEU A 88 5.63 15.94 6.72
C LEU A 88 6.75 15.58 5.72
N LEU A 89 6.43 15.05 4.54
CA LEU A 89 7.44 14.74 3.53
C LEU A 89 8.17 15.99 3.03
N THR A 90 7.45 17.09 2.85
CA THR A 90 8.04 18.36 2.35
C THR A 90 8.65 19.20 3.46
N ALA A 91 8.14 19.08 4.69
CA ALA A 91 8.65 19.82 5.84
C ALA A 91 9.92 19.22 6.47
N LEU A 92 10.12 17.90 6.33
CA LEU A 92 11.28 17.22 6.91
C LEU A 92 12.47 17.18 5.92
N PRO A 93 13.71 17.20 6.41
CA PRO A 93 14.88 17.04 5.55
C PRO A 93 14.85 15.72 4.77
N SER A 94 15.32 15.74 3.51
CA SER A 94 15.37 14.55 2.64
C SER A 94 16.17 13.40 3.25
N SER A 95 17.15 13.71 4.09
CA SER A 95 17.93 12.71 4.84
C SER A 95 17.09 11.90 5.80
N SER A 96 16.07 12.49 6.44
CA SER A 96 15.14 11.77 7.31
C SER A 96 14.37 10.70 6.54
N PHE A 97 13.94 11.03 5.31
CA PHE A 97 13.25 10.09 4.43
C PHE A 97 14.13 8.88 4.10
N THR A 98 15.39 9.10 3.68
CA THR A 98 16.30 8.03 3.28
C THR A 98 16.63 7.06 4.44
N HIS A 99 16.67 7.53 5.68
CA HIS A 99 16.96 6.70 6.85
C HIS A 99 15.72 5.95 7.39
N ILE A 100 14.56 6.58 7.31
CA ILE A 100 13.30 6.02 7.84
C ILE A 100 12.72 4.94 6.92
N VAL A 101 12.77 5.17 5.60
CA VAL A 101 12.16 4.31 4.58
C VAL A 101 12.58 2.84 4.67
N PRO A 102 13.88 2.48 4.78
CA PRO A 102 14.31 1.08 4.85
C PRO A 102 13.70 0.33 6.04
N VAL A 103 13.56 1.02 7.19
CA VAL A 103 12.98 0.43 8.41
C VAL A 103 11.52 0.06 8.19
N PHE A 104 10.73 0.95 7.57
CA PHE A 104 9.32 0.67 7.26
C PHE A 104 9.14 -0.41 6.19
N ILE A 105 10.04 -0.45 5.18
CA ILE A 105 10.02 -1.54 4.19
C ILE A 105 10.34 -2.89 4.87
N ALA A 106 11.35 -2.93 5.75
CA ALA A 106 11.68 -4.14 6.50
C ALA A 106 10.51 -4.60 7.39
N ALA A 107 9.92 -3.67 8.15
CA ALA A 107 8.78 -3.97 9.00
C ALA A 107 7.59 -4.52 8.18
N GLY A 108 7.28 -3.90 7.03
CA GLY A 108 6.25 -4.39 6.12
C GLY A 108 6.57 -5.77 5.54
N GLY A 109 7.83 -6.00 5.13
CA GLY A 109 8.30 -7.30 4.64
C GLY A 109 8.19 -8.41 5.70
N ILE A 110 8.53 -8.11 6.95
CA ILE A 110 8.38 -9.05 8.07
C ILE A 110 6.89 -9.29 8.34
N MET A 111 6.08 -8.23 8.42
CA MET A 111 4.66 -8.36 8.71
C MET A 111 3.91 -9.21 7.69
N ILE A 112 4.26 -9.13 6.40
CA ILE A 112 3.61 -9.94 5.37
C ILE A 112 4.02 -11.41 5.45
N LEU A 113 5.21 -11.72 5.97
CA LEU A 113 5.68 -13.10 6.14
C LEU A 113 5.02 -13.79 7.34
N ILE A 114 4.55 -13.04 8.33
CA ILE A 114 3.83 -13.60 9.49
C ILE A 114 2.42 -14.03 9.04
N PRO A 115 2.07 -15.33 9.13
CA PRO A 115 0.75 -15.81 8.77
C PRO A 115 -0.32 -15.12 9.61
N SER A 116 -1.41 -14.68 8.98
CA SER A 116 -2.60 -14.31 9.71
C SER A 116 -3.38 -15.58 10.06
N LYS A 117 -3.82 -15.73 11.31
CA LYS A 117 -4.61 -16.89 11.76
C LYS A 117 -5.87 -17.14 10.90
N ASN A 118 -6.35 -16.12 10.19
CA ASN A 118 -7.53 -16.24 9.31
C ASN A 118 -7.19 -16.83 7.92
N GLU A 119 -5.90 -17.00 7.57
CA GLU A 119 -5.50 -17.56 6.28
C GLU A 119 -5.27 -19.06 6.31
N GLU A 120 -5.04 -19.65 7.48
CA GLU A 120 -4.92 -21.10 7.64
C GLU A 120 -6.27 -21.81 7.41
N ASP A 121 -7.38 -21.11 7.71
CA ASP A 121 -8.74 -21.62 7.48
C ASP A 121 -9.17 -21.58 6.00
N HIS A 122 -8.47 -20.79 5.13
CA HIS A 122 -8.79 -20.70 3.70
C HIS A 122 -8.09 -21.73 2.82
N ALA A 123 -7.12 -22.49 3.35
CA ALA A 123 -6.44 -23.55 2.60
C ALA A 123 -7.22 -24.88 2.55
N GLY A 124 -8.30 -24.96 3.25
CA GLY A 124 -9.15 -26.16 3.26
C GLY A 124 -10.56 -25.86 3.72
N ALA A 125 -11.47 -25.91 2.81
CA ALA A 125 -12.89 -26.06 2.99
C ALA A 125 -13.81 -24.84 2.84
N ASN A 126 -14.81 -25.07 2.04
CA ASN A 126 -16.05 -24.39 1.75
C ASN A 126 -17.00 -24.09 2.95
N ASN A 127 -16.48 -23.92 4.16
CA ASN A 127 -17.32 -23.64 5.33
C ASN A 127 -16.82 -22.39 6.05
N PHE A 128 -17.19 -21.24 5.51
CA PHE A 128 -17.06 -19.98 6.21
C PHE A 128 -18.21 -19.82 7.20
N GLU A 129 -18.01 -20.24 8.44
CA GLU A 129 -18.85 -19.73 9.51
C GLU A 129 -18.37 -18.31 9.87
N PRO A 130 -19.22 -17.28 9.67
CA PRO A 130 -18.89 -15.95 10.14
C PRO A 130 -18.68 -16.02 11.64
N ARG A 131 -17.45 -15.78 12.08
CA ARG A 131 -17.12 -15.74 13.50
C ARG A 131 -18.00 -14.68 14.14
N LYS A 132 -19.06 -15.10 14.82
CA LYS A 132 -19.82 -14.29 15.78
C LYS A 132 -18.89 -13.99 16.96
N GLY A 133 -17.86 -13.17 16.71
CA GLY A 133 -17.15 -12.54 17.80
C GLY A 133 -18.18 -11.70 18.52
N HIS A 134 -18.41 -11.97 19.79
CA HIS A 134 -19.13 -11.07 20.66
C HIS A 134 -18.41 -9.72 20.58
N VAL A 135 -18.93 -8.85 19.74
CA VAL A 135 -18.57 -7.43 19.71
C VAL A 135 -19.11 -6.89 21.04
N ASN A 136 -18.28 -6.95 22.06
CA ASN A 136 -18.56 -6.26 23.30
C ASN A 136 -18.73 -4.78 22.96
N GLN A 137 -19.96 -4.32 22.98
CA GLN A 137 -20.45 -3.01 22.55
C GLN A 137 -19.91 -1.86 23.43
N HIS A 138 -18.97 -2.11 24.33
CA HIS A 138 -18.49 -1.15 25.33
C HIS A 138 -17.03 -0.84 25.17
N SER A 139 -16.66 -0.10 24.12
CA SER A 139 -15.45 0.70 24.25
C SER A 139 -15.40 1.78 23.14
N TRP A 140 -15.99 2.91 23.42
CA TRP A 140 -15.72 4.15 22.71
C TRP A 140 -14.21 4.37 22.55
N LEU A 141 -13.41 4.00 23.57
CA LEU A 141 -11.94 3.98 23.54
C LEU A 141 -11.38 3.11 22.41
N ARG A 142 -11.93 1.91 22.20
CA ARG A 142 -11.52 1.04 21.09
C ARG A 142 -11.81 1.69 19.72
N ASN A 143 -12.97 2.32 19.57
CA ASN A 143 -13.32 2.99 18.33
C ASN A 143 -12.43 4.20 18.07
N ILE A 144 -12.12 4.99 19.10
CA ILE A 144 -11.17 6.11 18.98
C ILE A 144 -9.79 5.58 18.61
N LEU A 145 -9.31 4.50 19.24
CA LEU A 145 -8.03 3.91 18.90
C LEU A 145 -7.98 3.42 17.45
N ILE A 146 -9.05 2.78 16.97
CA ILE A 146 -9.13 2.35 15.57
C ILE A 146 -9.07 3.54 14.62
N ILE A 147 -9.85 4.60 14.88
CA ILE A 147 -9.84 5.83 14.08
C ILE A 147 -8.44 6.44 14.07
N PHE A 148 -7.79 6.52 15.23
CA PHE A 148 -6.45 7.05 15.37
C PHE A 148 -5.41 6.20 14.61
N LEU A 149 -5.50 4.87 14.67
CA LEU A 149 -4.62 3.98 13.92
C LEU A 149 -4.84 4.12 12.40
N VAL A 150 -6.09 4.20 11.93
CA VAL A 150 -6.39 4.45 10.52
C VAL A 150 -5.82 5.79 10.07
N TYR A 151 -5.93 6.83 10.90
CA TYR A 151 -5.34 8.15 10.62
C TYR A 151 -3.80 8.06 10.53
N LEU A 152 -3.14 7.38 11.46
CA LEU A 152 -1.68 7.19 11.43
C LEU A 152 -1.23 6.41 10.18
N ILE A 153 -1.99 5.38 9.79
CA ILE A 153 -1.74 4.64 8.54
C ILE A 153 -1.91 5.58 7.34
N GLY A 154 -2.92 6.45 7.35
CA GLY A 154 -3.11 7.49 6.33
C GLY A 154 -1.93 8.46 6.28
N ALA A 155 -1.45 8.94 7.44
CA ALA A 155 -0.30 9.83 7.54
C ALA A 155 0.98 9.16 7.03
N TYR A 156 1.24 7.93 7.46
CA TYR A 156 2.34 7.16 6.93
C TYR A 156 2.20 6.91 5.42
N SER A 157 0.98 6.64 4.95
CA SER A 157 0.71 6.51 3.52
C SER A 157 0.98 7.79 2.75
N GLY A 158 0.59 8.95 3.26
CA GLY A 158 0.88 10.24 2.65
C GLY A 158 2.38 10.53 2.57
N TYR A 159 3.11 10.22 3.64
CA TYR A 159 4.57 10.42 3.73
C TYR A 159 5.35 9.52 2.77
N PHE A 160 5.23 8.20 2.89
CA PHE A 160 5.90 7.21 2.04
C PHE A 160 4.96 6.12 1.55
N GLY A 161 4.32 5.42 2.48
CA GLY A 161 3.25 4.47 2.19
C GLY A 161 3.69 3.07 1.77
N ALA A 162 4.98 2.74 1.75
CA ALA A 162 5.37 1.34 1.57
C ALA A 162 4.80 0.50 2.72
N ALA A 163 4.14 -0.61 2.39
CA ALA A 163 3.47 -1.48 3.35
C ALA A 163 2.26 -0.87 4.13
N SER A 164 1.91 0.40 3.91
CA SER A 164 0.72 0.99 4.55
C SER A 164 -0.56 0.22 4.23
N GLY A 165 -0.64 -0.34 3.01
CA GLY A 165 -1.74 -1.20 2.62
C GLY A 165 -1.86 -2.47 3.47
N ILE A 166 -0.74 -3.08 3.87
CA ILE A 166 -0.76 -4.25 4.77
C ILE A 166 -1.27 -3.84 6.15
N LEU A 167 -0.75 -2.73 6.69
CA LEU A 167 -1.16 -2.23 8.00
C LEU A 167 -2.68 -2.00 8.05
N LEU A 168 -3.24 -1.37 7.00
CA LEU A 168 -4.67 -1.14 6.92
C LEU A 168 -5.44 -2.46 6.78
N LEU A 169 -4.97 -3.40 5.94
CA LEU A 169 -5.62 -4.70 5.76
C LEU A 169 -5.67 -5.48 7.07
N VAL A 170 -4.54 -5.57 7.78
CA VAL A 170 -4.47 -6.24 9.10
C VAL A 170 -5.41 -5.57 10.09
N LEU A 171 -5.48 -4.25 10.10
CA LEU A 171 -6.39 -3.53 10.99
C LEU A 171 -7.86 -3.84 10.64
N LEU A 172 -8.24 -3.75 9.36
CA LEU A 172 -9.62 -4.04 8.90
C LEU A 172 -10.02 -5.49 9.21
N THR A 173 -9.18 -6.47 8.88
CA THR A 173 -9.49 -7.89 9.15
C THR A 173 -9.58 -8.24 10.63
N ARG A 174 -8.97 -7.46 11.52
CA ARG A 174 -9.05 -7.65 12.97
C ARG A 174 -10.20 -6.88 13.63
N THR A 175 -10.68 -5.83 13.00
CA THR A 175 -11.67 -4.90 13.59
C THR A 175 -13.05 -5.01 12.97
N SER A 176 -13.17 -5.54 11.76
CA SER A 176 -14.43 -5.83 11.09
C SER A 176 -14.68 -7.34 11.01
N SER A 177 -15.93 -7.71 10.79
CA SER A 177 -16.36 -9.11 10.53
C SER A 177 -16.43 -9.41 9.04
N ASN A 178 -15.88 -8.54 8.19
CA ASN A 178 -15.91 -8.70 6.75
C ASN A 178 -15.01 -9.84 6.28
N GLU A 179 -15.39 -10.44 5.16
CA GLU A 179 -14.50 -11.36 4.45
C GLU A 179 -13.19 -10.67 4.04
N TYR A 180 -12.16 -11.47 3.84
CA TYR A 180 -10.85 -10.98 3.40
C TYR A 180 -10.95 -10.18 2.08
N THR A 181 -11.72 -10.67 1.10
CA THR A 181 -11.94 -10.03 -0.20
C THR A 181 -12.55 -8.64 -0.07
N VAL A 182 -13.54 -8.47 0.81
CA VAL A 182 -14.18 -7.19 1.13
C VAL A 182 -13.19 -6.25 1.83
N SER A 183 -12.49 -6.73 2.86
CA SER A 183 -11.49 -5.93 3.58
C SER A 183 -10.35 -5.49 2.65
N ASN A 184 -9.93 -6.36 1.72
CA ASN A 184 -8.93 -6.06 0.71
C ASN A 184 -9.44 -5.02 -0.30
N ALA A 185 -10.70 -5.10 -0.72
CA ALA A 185 -11.33 -4.13 -1.61
C ALA A 185 -11.43 -2.74 -0.94
N ILE A 186 -11.91 -2.68 0.32
CA ILE A 186 -11.96 -1.44 1.10
C ILE A 186 -10.56 -0.84 1.23
N ARG A 187 -9.56 -1.64 1.59
CA ARG A 187 -8.17 -1.19 1.70
C ARG A 187 -7.67 -0.59 0.38
N ASN A 188 -7.82 -1.30 -0.73
CA ASN A 188 -7.30 -0.88 -2.03
C ASN A 188 -7.87 0.48 -2.48
N VAL A 189 -9.16 0.68 -2.27
CA VAL A 189 -9.85 1.91 -2.67
C VAL A 189 -9.57 3.04 -1.66
N ALA A 190 -9.62 2.74 -0.36
CA ALA A 190 -9.42 3.74 0.68
C ALA A 190 -8.01 4.34 0.64
N MET A 191 -6.97 3.52 0.34
CA MET A 191 -5.59 4.02 0.17
C MET A 191 -5.47 5.02 -0.98
N GLY A 192 -6.37 4.96 -1.97
CA GLY A 192 -6.46 5.96 -3.03
C GLY A 192 -6.69 7.37 -2.51
N ALA A 193 -7.43 7.54 -1.42
CA ALA A 193 -7.66 8.86 -0.82
C ALA A 193 -6.35 9.52 -0.37
N ALA A 194 -5.45 8.78 0.29
CA ALA A 194 -4.13 9.30 0.66
C ALA A 194 -3.27 9.62 -0.57
N ASN A 195 -3.29 8.77 -1.59
CA ASN A 195 -2.52 9.00 -2.81
C ASN A 195 -3.03 10.22 -3.58
N ILE A 196 -4.34 10.40 -3.70
CA ILE A 196 -4.95 11.55 -4.38
C ILE A 196 -4.61 12.84 -3.65
N VAL A 197 -4.85 12.91 -2.33
CA VAL A 197 -4.58 14.13 -1.58
C VAL A 197 -3.10 14.48 -1.52
N ALA A 198 -2.23 13.47 -1.38
CA ALA A 198 -0.79 13.67 -1.43
C ALA A 198 -0.35 14.18 -2.81
N THR A 199 -0.90 13.64 -3.90
CA THR A 199 -0.61 14.11 -5.26
C THR A 199 -1.05 15.55 -5.47
N ILE A 200 -2.25 15.91 -5.01
CA ILE A 200 -2.74 17.29 -5.09
C ILE A 200 -1.77 18.21 -4.34
N TYR A 201 -1.41 17.89 -3.11
CA TYR A 201 -0.47 18.68 -2.30
C TYR A 201 0.90 18.80 -2.99
N TYR A 202 1.48 17.70 -3.47
CA TYR A 202 2.78 17.71 -4.14
C TYR A 202 2.76 18.45 -5.49
N SER A 203 1.60 18.59 -6.13
CA SER A 203 1.49 19.39 -7.36
C SER A 203 1.75 20.88 -7.13
N PHE A 204 1.61 21.35 -5.88
CA PHE A 204 1.89 22.74 -5.50
C PHE A 204 3.28 22.89 -4.86
N GLU A 205 3.75 21.89 -4.11
CA GLU A 205 4.96 22.00 -3.27
C GLU A 205 6.17 21.26 -3.82
N ALA A 206 6.00 20.35 -4.78
CA ALA A 206 7.06 19.53 -5.33
C ALA A 206 7.01 19.45 -6.85
N HIS A 207 8.14 19.15 -7.47
CA HIS A 207 8.19 18.93 -8.92
C HIS A 207 7.81 17.50 -9.27
N ILE A 208 6.59 17.31 -9.82
CA ILE A 208 6.12 16.01 -10.30
C ILE A 208 6.57 15.80 -11.75
N VAL A 209 7.29 14.72 -12.02
CA VAL A 209 7.71 14.34 -13.37
C VAL A 209 6.56 13.59 -14.07
N TRP A 210 5.57 14.32 -14.56
CA TRP A 210 4.33 13.78 -15.13
C TRP A 210 4.55 12.81 -16.29
N ILE A 211 5.64 12.97 -17.06
CA ILE A 211 5.98 12.09 -18.18
C ILE A 211 6.25 10.63 -17.71
N LEU A 212 6.64 10.43 -16.47
CA LEU A 212 6.79 9.11 -15.84
C LEU A 212 5.52 8.65 -15.14
N VAL A 213 4.71 9.59 -14.63
CA VAL A 213 3.43 9.27 -13.97
C VAL A 213 2.47 8.61 -14.93
N LEU A 214 2.37 9.09 -16.17
CA LEU A 214 1.39 8.58 -17.15
C LEU A 214 1.61 7.10 -17.50
N PRO A 215 2.80 6.66 -17.98
CA PRO A 215 3.00 5.26 -18.33
C PRO A 215 2.94 4.33 -17.09
N LEU A 216 3.50 4.77 -15.95
CA LEU A 216 3.42 4.02 -14.71
C LEU A 216 1.97 3.94 -14.21
N GLY A 217 1.20 5.02 -14.32
CA GLY A 217 -0.21 5.09 -13.96
C GLY A 217 -1.10 4.20 -14.82
N ILE A 218 -0.88 4.15 -16.14
CA ILE A 218 -1.57 3.21 -17.04
C ILE A 218 -1.29 1.78 -16.58
N GLY A 219 -0.04 1.45 -16.31
CA GLY A 219 0.33 0.14 -15.79
C GLY A 219 -0.35 -0.15 -14.46
N PHE A 220 -0.36 0.80 -13.53
CA PHE A 220 -1.04 0.68 -12.24
C PHE A 220 -2.55 0.50 -12.38
N PHE A 221 -3.20 1.20 -13.30
CA PHE A 221 -4.62 1.01 -13.55
C PHE A 221 -4.93 -0.41 -14.01
N ILE A 222 -4.16 -0.92 -14.98
CA ILE A 222 -4.30 -2.29 -15.50
C ILE A 222 -4.01 -3.30 -14.37
N GLY A 223 -2.91 -3.16 -13.64
CA GLY A 223 -2.55 -4.02 -12.52
C GLY A 223 -3.58 -3.96 -11.38
N GLY A 224 -4.07 -2.77 -11.08
CA GLY A 224 -5.13 -2.51 -10.11
C GLY A 224 -6.45 -3.19 -10.47
N TYR A 225 -6.79 -3.22 -11.76
CA TYR A 225 -7.98 -3.91 -12.26
C TYR A 225 -7.83 -5.44 -12.25
N ILE A 226 -6.64 -5.94 -12.58
CA ILE A 226 -6.37 -7.39 -12.64
C ILE A 226 -6.20 -7.99 -11.23
N GLY A 227 -5.54 -7.27 -10.31
CA GLY A 227 -5.16 -7.78 -8.99
C GLY A 227 -6.30 -8.33 -8.14
N PRO A 228 -7.45 -7.64 -7.99
CA PRO A 228 -8.60 -8.19 -7.27
C PRO A 228 -9.11 -9.51 -7.86
N LYS A 229 -9.07 -9.67 -9.19
CA LYS A 229 -9.43 -10.93 -9.87
C LYS A 229 -8.48 -12.07 -9.51
N ILE A 230 -7.19 -11.75 -9.37
CA ILE A 230 -6.16 -12.70 -8.93
C ILE A 230 -6.42 -13.14 -7.50
N VAL A 231 -6.75 -12.22 -6.60
CA VAL A 231 -7.04 -12.53 -5.18
C VAL A 231 -8.20 -13.52 -5.03
N ARG A 232 -9.16 -13.50 -5.96
CA ARG A 232 -10.30 -14.44 -5.96
C ARG A 232 -9.91 -15.88 -6.33
N VAL A 233 -8.77 -16.07 -7.02
CA VAL A 233 -8.42 -17.38 -7.64
C VAL A 233 -7.13 -17.97 -7.08
N LEU A 234 -6.13 -17.15 -6.76
CA LEU A 234 -4.81 -17.64 -6.37
C LEU A 234 -4.64 -17.79 -4.85
N PRO A 235 -3.92 -18.84 -4.41
CA PRO A 235 -3.52 -18.94 -3.01
C PRO A 235 -2.55 -17.79 -2.67
N VAL A 236 -3.05 -16.88 -1.85
CA VAL A 236 -2.36 -15.65 -1.40
C VAL A 236 -0.99 -15.97 -0.76
N LYS A 237 -0.82 -17.19 -0.23
CA LYS A 237 0.40 -17.66 0.45
C LYS A 237 1.67 -17.48 -0.39
N TYR A 238 1.66 -17.92 -1.66
CA TYR A 238 2.87 -17.84 -2.52
C TYR A 238 3.24 -16.40 -2.86
N ILE A 239 2.23 -15.59 -3.20
CA ILE A 239 2.44 -14.17 -3.51
C ILE A 239 3.00 -13.45 -2.29
N ARG A 240 2.47 -13.74 -1.10
CA ARG A 240 2.92 -13.18 0.17
C ARG A 240 4.38 -13.51 0.46
N ILE A 241 4.78 -14.78 0.34
CA ILE A 241 6.15 -15.21 0.59
C ILE A 241 7.12 -14.53 -0.37
N LEU A 242 6.82 -14.56 -1.68
CA LEU A 242 7.65 -13.92 -2.68
C LEU A 242 7.79 -12.42 -2.41
N THR A 243 6.67 -11.73 -2.15
CA THR A 243 6.67 -10.29 -1.89
C THR A 243 7.41 -9.93 -0.61
N GLY A 244 7.26 -10.73 0.45
CA GLY A 244 7.99 -10.54 1.71
C GLY A 244 9.50 -10.68 1.55
N ILE A 245 9.95 -11.69 0.81
CA ILE A 245 11.38 -11.88 0.51
C ILE A 245 11.92 -10.68 -0.30
N LEU A 246 11.23 -10.28 -1.36
CA LEU A 246 11.63 -9.12 -2.18
C LEU A 246 11.64 -7.82 -1.35
N ALA A 247 10.69 -7.65 -0.42
CA ALA A 247 10.65 -6.52 0.50
C ALA A 247 11.88 -6.47 1.40
N LEU A 248 12.28 -7.61 1.96
CA LEU A 248 13.46 -7.69 2.84
C LEU A 248 14.76 -7.44 2.07
N ILE A 249 14.88 -7.96 0.85
CA ILE A 249 16.03 -7.68 -0.03
C ILE A 249 16.11 -6.17 -0.31
N LEU A 250 14.98 -5.54 -0.67
CA LEU A 250 14.93 -4.10 -0.92
C LEU A 250 15.25 -3.29 0.34
N ALA A 251 14.68 -3.68 1.50
CA ALA A 251 14.98 -3.02 2.76
C ALA A 251 16.48 -3.06 3.07
N TYR A 252 17.12 -4.21 2.85
CA TYR A 252 18.55 -4.38 3.05
C TYR A 252 19.37 -3.48 2.11
N THR A 253 19.06 -3.44 0.82
CA THR A 253 19.79 -2.59 -0.14
C THR A 253 19.64 -1.10 0.18
N GLN A 254 18.43 -0.66 0.53
CA GLN A 254 18.17 0.72 0.92
C GLN A 254 18.83 1.07 2.27
N PHE A 255 18.81 0.15 3.23
CA PHE A 255 19.47 0.33 4.53
C PHE A 255 20.99 0.43 4.35
N SER A 256 21.59 -0.47 3.58
CA SER A 256 23.02 -0.45 3.25
C SER A 256 23.43 0.88 2.60
N ALA A 257 22.62 1.38 1.66
CA ALA A 257 22.85 2.66 1.00
C ALA A 257 22.71 3.86 1.97
N ALA A 258 21.68 3.84 2.84
CA ALA A 258 21.39 4.93 3.76
C ALA A 258 22.46 5.10 4.87
N TYR A 259 22.99 3.97 5.35
CA TYR A 259 23.94 3.95 6.48
C TYR A 259 25.39 3.70 6.06
N ASN A 260 25.71 3.68 4.75
CA ASN A 260 27.04 3.40 4.19
C ASN A 260 27.67 2.08 4.71
N ILE A 261 26.85 1.07 4.99
CA ILE A 261 27.30 -0.23 5.47
C ILE A 261 27.73 -1.06 4.26
N LYS A 262 29.04 -1.12 3.99
CA LYS A 262 29.63 -1.93 2.91
C LYS A 262 29.69 -3.41 3.31
N LEU A 263 28.55 -4.10 3.48
CA LEU A 263 28.61 -5.52 3.87
C LEU A 263 28.51 -6.49 2.69
N PHE A 264 27.90 -6.11 1.57
CA PHE A 264 27.89 -6.89 0.33
C PHE A 264 27.58 -5.98 -0.87
N TYR A 265 28.55 -5.75 -1.74
CA TYR A 265 28.28 -5.37 -3.12
C TYR A 265 27.73 -6.61 -3.85
N LEU A 266 26.43 -6.82 -3.87
CA LEU A 266 25.73 -7.61 -4.87
C LEU A 266 25.19 -6.61 -5.91
N PHE A 267 25.94 -6.52 -7.02
CA PHE A 267 25.78 -5.66 -8.22
C PHE A 267 26.38 -4.28 -8.16
#